data_91c46558bf03bf165ee343e6117e095f
#
_entry.id   91c46558bf03bf165ee343e6117e095f
#
_cell.length_a   1.000
_cell.length_b   1.000
_cell.length_c   1.000
_cell.angle_alpha   90.00
_cell.angle_beta   90.00
_cell.angle_gamma   90.00
#
_symmetry.space_group_name_H-M   'P 1'
#
loop_
_entity.id
_entity.type
_entity.pdbx_description
1 polymer ?
#
loop_
_entity_poly.entity_id
_entity_poly.type
_entity_poly.pdbx_seq_one_letter_code
_entity_poly.pdbx_strand_id
1 'polypeptide(L)' 'MEQKIYVAGMTSPDDEKKVHDAVSALAGVKSCTVNFEKAQVALILDESTADENKIKAAITSCGFDVLG' A
#
# COMPACT_ATOMS: atom_id res chain seq x y z
N MET A 1 2.79 12.47 7.19
CA MET A 1 3.40 11.31 7.88
C MET A 1 3.80 10.28 6.84
N GLU A 2 5.03 9.82 6.91
CA GLU A 2 5.53 8.80 5.98
C GLU A 2 5.46 7.42 6.63
N GLN A 3 5.02 6.43 5.86
CA GLN A 3 4.94 5.06 6.34
C GLN A 3 5.40 4.09 5.26
N LYS A 4 6.09 3.05 5.67
CA LYS A 4 6.51 1.97 4.77
C LYS A 4 5.91 0.66 5.25
N ILE A 5 5.35 -0.08 4.30
CA ILE A 5 4.72 -1.37 4.57
C ILE A 5 5.35 -2.40 3.65
N TYR A 6 5.65 -3.58 4.20
CA TYR A 6 6.16 -4.69 3.40
C TYR A 6 5.02 -5.59 2.99
N VAL A 7 4.97 -5.93 1.71
CA VAL A 7 3.87 -6.70 1.12
C VAL A 7 4.43 -7.89 0.35
N ALA A 8 4.01 -9.09 0.72
CA ALA A 8 4.41 -10.31 0.02
C ALA A 8 3.42 -10.65 -1.08
N GLY A 9 3.90 -11.28 -2.14
CA GLY A 9 3.06 -11.77 -3.23
C GLY A 9 3.11 -10.94 -4.50
N MET A 10 3.73 -9.76 -4.45
CA MET A 10 3.92 -8.95 -5.65
C MET A 10 5.05 -9.54 -6.48
N THR A 11 4.78 -9.87 -7.74
CA THR A 11 5.78 -10.50 -8.62
C THR A 11 5.98 -9.78 -9.93
N SER A 12 5.19 -8.75 -10.22
CA SER A 12 5.26 -8.04 -11.50
C SER A 12 4.83 -6.58 -11.36
N PRO A 13 5.14 -5.72 -12.35
CA PRO A 13 4.66 -4.34 -12.34
C PRO A 13 3.13 -4.22 -12.30
N ASP A 14 2.40 -5.20 -12.84
CA ASP A 14 0.95 -5.19 -12.77
C ASP A 14 0.46 -5.30 -11.33
N ASP A 15 1.15 -6.08 -10.50
CA ASP A 15 0.84 -6.19 -9.08
C ASP A 15 1.09 -4.86 -8.35
N GLU A 16 2.17 -4.16 -8.71
CA GLU A 16 2.42 -2.81 -8.18
C GLU A 16 1.26 -1.88 -8.46
N LYS A 17 0.75 -1.92 -9.69
CA LYS A 17 -0.35 -1.07 -10.10
C LYS A 17 -1.61 -1.39 -9.32
N LYS A 18 -1.91 -2.66 -9.11
CA LYS A 18 -3.07 -3.08 -8.34
C LYS A 18 -3.02 -2.54 -6.92
N VAL A 19 -1.89 -2.68 -6.26
CA VAL A 19 -1.71 -2.18 -4.90
C VAL A 19 -1.79 -0.65 -4.87
N HIS A 20 -1.12 0.00 -5.80
CA HIS A 20 -1.13 1.46 -5.90
C HIS A 20 -2.56 1.98 -6.07
N ASP A 21 -3.33 1.41 -6.99
CA ASP A 21 -4.69 1.84 -7.24
C ASP A 21 -5.59 1.63 -6.02
N ALA A 22 -5.45 0.48 -5.35
CA ALA A 22 -6.26 0.18 -4.18
C ALA A 22 -5.94 1.13 -3.01
N VAL A 23 -4.66 1.38 -2.77
CA VAL A 23 -4.23 2.21 -1.64
C VAL A 23 -4.47 3.69 -1.92
N SER A 24 -4.19 4.15 -3.12
CA SER A 24 -4.35 5.57 -3.46
C SER A 24 -5.82 6.01 -3.48
N ALA A 25 -6.74 5.07 -3.57
CA ALA A 25 -8.17 5.38 -3.50
C ALA A 25 -8.65 5.66 -2.07
N LEU A 26 -7.84 5.38 -1.07
CA LEU A 26 -8.22 5.56 0.33
C LEU A 26 -8.06 7.01 0.77
N ALA A 27 -8.99 7.44 1.63
CA ALA A 27 -8.89 8.77 2.23
C ALA A 27 -7.64 8.86 3.11
N GLY A 28 -6.96 10.01 3.05
CA GLY A 28 -5.78 10.25 3.86
C GLY A 28 -4.46 9.82 3.21
N VAL A 29 -4.50 9.16 2.07
CA VAL A 29 -3.28 8.80 1.33
C VAL A 29 -2.94 9.94 0.37
N LYS A 30 -1.85 10.64 0.62
CA LYS A 30 -1.39 11.74 -0.22
C LYS A 30 -0.53 11.26 -1.38
N SER A 31 0.27 10.23 -1.12
CA SER A 31 1.18 9.67 -2.12
C SER A 31 1.41 8.21 -1.81
N CYS A 32 1.61 7.42 -2.85
CA CYS A 32 1.86 5.99 -2.73
C CYS A 32 2.88 5.57 -3.78
N THR A 33 3.94 4.92 -3.33
CA THR A 33 4.96 4.35 -4.22
C THR A 33 5.10 2.88 -3.88
N VAL A 34 4.93 2.02 -4.87
CA VAL A 34 5.01 0.57 -4.70
C VAL A 34 6.23 0.05 -5.43
N ASN A 35 6.99 -0.83 -4.77
CA ASN A 35 8.15 -1.46 -5.37
C ASN A 35 8.07 -2.97 -5.16
N PHE A 36 7.77 -3.71 -6.23
CA PHE A 36 7.59 -5.16 -6.12
C PHE A 36 8.92 -5.89 -5.90
N GLU A 37 10.03 -5.35 -6.39
CA GLU A 37 11.34 -5.98 -6.22
C GLU A 37 11.75 -6.00 -4.75
N LYS A 38 11.39 -4.94 -4.01
CA LYS A 38 11.69 -4.82 -2.58
C LYS A 38 10.52 -5.27 -1.71
N ALA A 39 9.40 -5.64 -2.32
CA ALA A 39 8.18 -6.00 -1.61
C ALA A 39 7.74 -4.88 -0.66
N GLN A 40 7.83 -3.62 -1.11
CA GLN A 40 7.65 -2.45 -0.26
C GLN A 40 6.64 -1.48 -0.83
N VAL A 41 5.81 -0.91 0.05
CA VAL A 41 4.90 0.18 -0.28
C VAL A 41 5.26 1.37 0.61
N ALA A 42 5.66 2.48 -0.01
CA ALA A 42 5.96 3.72 0.70
C ALA A 42 4.80 4.67 0.55
N LEU A 43 4.32 5.21 1.64
CA LEU A 43 3.12 6.05 1.69
C LEU A 43 3.42 7.39 2.35
N ILE A 44 2.80 8.44 1.83
CA ILE A 44 2.70 9.73 2.51
C ILE A 44 1.24 9.88 2.94
N LEU A 45 1.01 10.01 4.23
CA LEU A 45 -0.32 10.00 4.81
C LEU A 45 -0.67 11.30 5.48
N ASP A 46 -1.98 11.60 5.50
CA ASP A 46 -2.55 12.68 6.31
C ASP A 46 -2.88 12.08 7.69
N GLU A 47 -2.23 12.60 8.73
CA GLU A 47 -2.38 12.06 10.09
C GLU A 47 -3.80 12.11 10.61
N SER A 48 -4.59 13.07 10.15
CA SER A 48 -5.94 13.26 10.66
C SER A 48 -6.98 12.31 10.04
N THR A 49 -6.69 11.77 8.85
CA THR A 49 -7.67 10.95 8.11
C THR A 49 -7.16 9.56 7.76
N ALA A 50 -5.85 9.33 7.82
CA ALA A 50 -5.28 8.05 7.47
C ALA A 50 -5.61 6.97 8.49
N ASP A 51 -5.93 5.78 8.00
CA ASP A 51 -6.20 4.61 8.84
C ASP A 51 -5.35 3.45 8.34
N GLU A 52 -4.36 3.08 9.13
CA GLU A 52 -3.44 2.01 8.78
C GLU A 52 -4.15 0.68 8.56
N ASN A 53 -5.19 0.41 9.35
CA ASN A 53 -5.95 -0.84 9.21
C ASN A 53 -6.67 -0.89 7.87
N LYS A 54 -7.19 0.22 7.39
CA LYS A 54 -7.84 0.29 6.09
C LYS A 54 -6.83 0.09 4.96
N ILE A 55 -5.64 0.63 5.10
CA ILE A 55 -4.56 0.47 4.12
C ILE A 55 -4.19 -1.01 4.01
N LYS A 56 -3.96 -1.67 5.15
CA LYS A 56 -3.64 -3.09 5.18
C LYS A 56 -4.77 -3.94 4.59
N ALA A 57 -6.01 -3.61 4.93
CA ALA A 57 -7.17 -4.32 4.39
C ALA A 57 -7.29 -4.17 2.87
N ALA A 58 -7.00 -2.98 2.34
CA ALA A 58 -7.02 -2.74 0.90
C ALA A 58 -5.98 -3.60 0.19
N ILE A 59 -4.78 -3.69 0.72
CA ILE A 59 -3.71 -4.52 0.16
C ILE A 59 -4.09 -5.99 0.22
N THR A 60 -4.62 -6.44 1.35
CA THR A 60 -5.06 -7.83 1.51
C THR A 60 -6.18 -8.18 0.54
N SER A 61 -7.08 -7.23 0.27
CA SER A 61 -8.16 -7.42 -0.70
C SER A 61 -7.65 -7.64 -2.12
N CYS A 62 -6.45 -7.16 -2.42
CA CYS A 62 -5.82 -7.40 -3.72
C CYS A 62 -5.24 -8.80 -3.86
N GLY A 63 -5.23 -9.58 -2.77
CA GLY A 63 -4.67 -10.93 -2.76
C GLY A 63 -3.24 -11.02 -2.28
N PHE A 64 -2.72 -9.96 -1.67
CA PHE A 64 -1.34 -9.93 -1.16
C PHE A 64 -1.32 -9.97 0.36
N ASP A 65 -0.19 -10.40 0.93
CA ASP A 65 -0.01 -10.45 2.36
C ASP A 65 0.77 -9.23 2.84
N VAL A 66 0.29 -8.61 3.91
CA VAL A 66 0.99 -7.50 4.55
C VAL A 66 1.90 -8.05 5.64
N LEU A 67 3.19 -7.75 5.55
CA LEU A 67 4.19 -8.29 6.46
C LEU A 67 4.53 -7.36 7.62
N GLY A 68 4.08 -6.13 7.55
CA GLY A 68 4.36 -5.23 8.67
C GLY A 68 4.12 -3.78 8.44
#